data_0eef29555896975b8e92b5e27d25e232
#
_entry.id   0eef29555896975b8e92b5e27d25e232
#
_cell.length_a   1.000
_cell.length_b   1.000
_cell.length_c   1.000
_cell.angle_alpha   90.00
_cell.angle_beta   90.00
_cell.angle_gamma   90.00
#
_symmetry.space_group_name_H-M   'P 1'
#
loop_
_entity.id
_entity.type
_entity.pdbx_description
1 polymer ?
#
loop_
_entity_poly.entity_id
_entity_poly.type
_entity_poly.pdbx_seq_one_letter_code
_entity_poly.pdbx_strand_id
1 'polypeptide(L)'
;SFKVVTDDHCDVYGRTLVRLGELMETYSIIRQIVKNMPDGELAVKAPRRIPEGEAVSRYEAPRGEDVHYVRGNGTDKPERVKVRAPTLANFSSVSKMLEDGYLADLPIVIAAIDPCFSCTDRMVALRDGVTQDSRSLTWEEVSRMGVQWHKERGLDLSRIRIPGGTGA
;
A
#
# COMPACT_ATOMS: atom_id res chain seq x y z
N SER A 1 -11.30 -21.16 -11.19
CA SER A 1 -12.53 -20.39 -10.86
C SER A 1 -12.56 -20.13 -9.36
N PHE A 2 -13.25 -19.10 -8.92
CA PHE A 2 -13.43 -18.73 -7.52
C PHE A 2 -14.84 -18.17 -7.32
N LYS A 3 -15.29 -18.13 -6.07
CA LYS A 3 -16.57 -17.52 -5.68
C LYS A 3 -16.33 -16.12 -5.11
N VAL A 4 -17.17 -15.17 -5.48
CA VAL A 4 -17.19 -13.86 -4.82
C VAL A 4 -17.93 -14.02 -3.50
N VAL A 5 -17.30 -13.61 -2.41
CA VAL A 5 -17.89 -13.63 -1.07
C VAL A 5 -18.56 -12.29 -0.82
N THR A 6 -19.84 -12.33 -0.44
CA THR A 6 -20.63 -11.13 -0.14
C THR A 6 -21.36 -11.32 1.18
N ASP A 7 -21.72 -10.20 1.83
CA ASP A 7 -22.48 -10.17 3.07
C ASP A 7 -23.36 -8.90 3.09
N ASP A 8 -24.55 -8.99 3.68
CA ASP A 8 -25.57 -7.92 3.64
C ASP A 8 -25.70 -7.14 4.98
N HIS A 9 -24.88 -7.47 6.00
CA HIS A 9 -24.96 -6.79 7.30
C HIS A 9 -24.55 -5.30 7.25
N CYS A 10 -23.70 -4.89 6.30
CA CYS A 10 -23.23 -3.53 6.12
C CYS A 10 -22.52 -2.90 7.35
N ASP A 11 -21.97 -3.73 8.22
CA ASP A 11 -21.28 -3.36 9.46
C ASP A 11 -19.89 -4.02 9.57
N VAL A 12 -19.20 -3.84 10.70
CA VAL A 12 -17.88 -4.46 10.94
C VAL A 12 -17.94 -5.98 11.07
N TYR A 13 -19.09 -6.52 11.49
CA TYR A 13 -19.30 -7.96 11.54
C TYR A 13 -19.34 -8.55 10.12
N GLY A 14 -20.16 -7.97 9.23
CA GLY A 14 -20.22 -8.36 7.83
C GLY A 14 -18.87 -8.25 7.13
N ARG A 15 -18.10 -7.17 7.38
CA ARG A 15 -16.74 -7.02 6.86
C ARG A 15 -15.82 -8.17 7.29
N THR A 16 -15.92 -8.57 8.56
CA THR A 16 -15.14 -9.69 9.11
C THR A 16 -15.54 -11.02 8.47
N LEU A 17 -16.82 -11.28 8.29
CA LEU A 17 -17.32 -12.49 7.62
C LEU A 17 -16.84 -12.58 6.18
N VAL A 18 -16.89 -11.47 5.42
CA VAL A 18 -16.37 -11.43 4.04
C VAL A 18 -14.89 -11.78 4.03
N ARG A 19 -14.06 -11.18 4.90
CA ARG A 19 -12.63 -11.48 4.97
C ARG A 19 -12.32 -12.94 5.31
N LEU A 20 -13.06 -13.54 6.22
CA LEU A 20 -12.93 -14.96 6.54
C LEU A 20 -13.32 -15.85 5.35
N GLY A 21 -14.41 -15.53 4.67
CA GLY A 21 -14.84 -16.24 3.47
C GLY A 21 -13.83 -16.12 2.32
N GLU A 22 -13.29 -14.92 2.07
CA GLU A 22 -12.25 -14.69 1.07
C GLU A 22 -10.96 -15.45 1.38
N LEU A 23 -10.62 -15.63 2.66
CA LEU A 23 -9.48 -16.45 3.07
C LEU A 23 -9.66 -17.92 2.65
N MET A 24 -10.85 -18.46 2.82
CA MET A 24 -11.17 -19.85 2.40
C MET A 24 -11.11 -19.98 0.87
N GLU A 25 -11.63 -19.00 0.12
CA GLU A 25 -11.51 -18.97 -1.34
C GLU A 25 -10.04 -18.87 -1.79
N THR A 26 -9.23 -18.09 -1.09
CA THR A 26 -7.79 -17.96 -1.36
C THR A 26 -7.07 -19.30 -1.27
N TYR A 27 -7.37 -20.12 -0.26
CA TYR A 27 -6.83 -21.49 -0.19
C TYR A 27 -7.23 -22.34 -1.39
N SER A 28 -8.48 -22.21 -1.85
CA SER A 28 -8.96 -22.89 -3.05
C SER A 28 -8.20 -22.43 -4.30
N ILE A 29 -8.00 -21.13 -4.46
CA ILE A 29 -7.24 -20.55 -5.58
C ILE A 29 -5.80 -21.06 -5.59
N ILE A 30 -5.12 -21.03 -4.44
CA ILE A 30 -3.73 -21.51 -4.32
C ILE A 30 -3.63 -22.98 -4.74
N ARG A 31 -4.54 -23.82 -4.29
CA ARG A 31 -4.56 -25.24 -4.69
C ARG A 31 -4.74 -25.42 -6.20
N GLN A 32 -5.60 -24.61 -6.82
CA GLN A 32 -5.80 -24.63 -8.26
C GLN A 32 -4.53 -24.18 -9.01
N ILE A 33 -3.86 -23.13 -8.54
CA ILE A 33 -2.61 -22.63 -9.13
C ILE A 33 -1.52 -23.70 -9.05
N VAL A 34 -1.28 -24.27 -7.87
CA VAL A 34 -0.26 -25.32 -7.68
C VAL A 34 -0.51 -26.53 -8.58
N LYS A 35 -1.78 -26.94 -8.71
CA LYS A 35 -2.15 -28.07 -9.56
C LYS A 35 -1.93 -27.81 -11.05
N ASN A 36 -2.11 -26.57 -11.48
CA ASN A 36 -2.05 -26.16 -12.90
C ASN A 36 -0.80 -25.33 -13.21
N MET A 37 0.20 -25.37 -12.35
CA MET A 37 1.44 -24.60 -12.57
C MET A 37 2.15 -25.12 -13.82
N PRO A 38 2.42 -24.29 -14.82
CA PRO A 38 3.12 -24.72 -16.02
C PRO A 38 4.59 -25.04 -15.70
N ASP A 39 5.13 -26.03 -16.36
CA ASP A 39 6.57 -26.27 -16.38
C ASP A 39 7.25 -25.18 -17.22
N GLY A 40 8.44 -24.75 -16.79
CA GLY A 40 9.20 -23.75 -17.51
C GLY A 40 10.41 -23.22 -16.72
N GLU A 41 11.15 -22.34 -17.35
CA GLU A 41 12.28 -21.68 -16.71
C GLU A 41 11.78 -20.67 -15.65
N LEU A 42 12.39 -20.70 -14.47
CA LEU A 42 12.06 -19.79 -13.38
C LEU A 42 12.59 -18.37 -13.60
N ALA A 43 13.55 -18.21 -14.51
CA ALA A 43 14.13 -16.92 -14.84
C ALA A 43 14.57 -16.89 -16.30
N VAL A 44 14.35 -15.76 -16.95
CA VAL A 44 14.83 -15.49 -18.30
C VAL A 44 15.79 -14.30 -18.30
N LYS A 45 16.78 -14.33 -19.19
CA LYS A 45 17.71 -13.22 -19.35
C LYS A 45 16.99 -12.05 -20.02
N ALA A 46 16.73 -11.00 -19.28
CA ALA A 46 16.16 -9.77 -19.82
C ALA A 46 17.26 -8.83 -20.34
N PRO A 47 17.00 -8.02 -21.38
CA PRO A 47 17.95 -7.01 -21.84
C PRO A 47 18.15 -5.96 -20.74
N ARG A 48 19.41 -5.54 -20.55
CA ARG A 48 19.75 -4.52 -19.54
C ARG A 48 19.26 -3.13 -19.92
N ARG A 49 19.13 -2.85 -21.21
CA ARG A 49 18.63 -1.57 -21.71
C ARG A 49 17.14 -1.66 -21.96
N ILE A 50 16.42 -0.67 -21.49
CA ILE A 50 14.97 -0.55 -21.69
C ILE A 50 14.77 0.05 -23.08
N PRO A 51 14.05 -0.62 -24.02
CA PRO A 51 13.78 -0.05 -25.33
C PRO A 51 13.02 1.27 -25.25
N GLU A 52 13.17 2.11 -26.25
CA GLU A 52 12.36 3.32 -26.39
C GLU A 52 10.89 2.93 -26.56
N GLY A 53 10.01 3.62 -25.86
CA GLY A 53 8.59 3.38 -25.92
C GLY A 53 7.90 3.51 -24.58
N GLU A 54 6.60 3.26 -24.59
CA GLU A 54 5.75 3.36 -23.40
C GLU A 54 5.02 2.03 -23.19
N ALA A 55 4.89 1.65 -21.93
CA ALA A 55 4.12 0.48 -21.53
C ALA A 55 3.23 0.80 -20.35
N VAL A 56 2.02 0.27 -20.35
CA VAL A 56 1.07 0.33 -19.24
C VAL A 56 0.68 -1.09 -18.88
N SER A 57 0.81 -1.44 -17.62
CA SER A 57 0.32 -2.70 -17.07
C SER A 57 -0.74 -2.43 -16.01
N ARG A 58 -1.82 -3.19 -16.07
CA ARG A 58 -2.91 -3.15 -15.08
C ARG A 58 -3.20 -4.57 -14.64
N TYR A 59 -3.35 -4.75 -13.36
CA TYR A 59 -3.73 -6.05 -12.79
C TYR A 59 -4.39 -5.88 -11.43
N GLU A 60 -5.11 -6.89 -11.01
CA GLU A 60 -5.70 -6.96 -9.68
C GLU A 60 -4.62 -7.34 -8.66
N ALA A 61 -4.32 -6.40 -7.78
CA ALA A 61 -3.48 -6.64 -6.61
C ALA A 61 -4.35 -7.03 -5.40
N PRO A 62 -3.78 -7.54 -4.28
CA PRO A 62 -4.56 -7.96 -3.12
C PRO A 62 -5.49 -6.87 -2.54
N ARG A 63 -5.22 -5.60 -2.84
CA ARG A 63 -5.94 -4.43 -2.31
C ARG A 63 -6.72 -3.65 -3.36
N GLY A 64 -6.81 -4.18 -4.55
CA GLY A 64 -7.50 -3.58 -5.70
C GLY A 64 -6.59 -3.36 -6.90
N GLU A 65 -7.06 -2.59 -7.89
CA GLU A 65 -6.34 -2.37 -9.14
C GLU A 65 -5.02 -1.61 -8.94
N ASP A 66 -3.95 -2.20 -9.45
CA ASP A 66 -2.62 -1.60 -9.54
C ASP A 66 -2.27 -1.27 -10.99
N VAL A 67 -1.77 -0.06 -11.23
CA VAL A 67 -1.42 0.42 -12.56
C VAL A 67 0.02 0.91 -12.57
N HIS A 68 0.82 0.32 -13.44
CA HIS A 68 2.19 0.72 -13.68
C HIS A 68 2.33 1.31 -15.08
N TYR A 69 2.87 2.52 -15.17
CA TYR A 69 3.27 3.16 -16.41
C TYR A 69 4.79 3.32 -16.42
N VAL A 70 5.41 2.91 -17.51
CA VAL A 70 6.87 3.06 -17.70
C VAL A 70 7.13 3.63 -19.09
N ARG A 71 8.01 4.62 -19.18
CA ARG A 71 8.57 5.14 -20.42
C ARG A 71 10.06 4.85 -20.49
N GLY A 72 10.46 4.09 -21.51
CA GLY A 72 11.85 3.78 -21.82
C GLY A 72 12.46 4.79 -22.80
N ASN A 73 13.77 4.96 -22.75
CA ASN A 73 14.55 5.89 -23.57
C ASN A 73 15.81 5.25 -24.18
N GLY A 74 15.84 3.92 -24.32
CA GLY A 74 16.98 3.20 -24.85
C GLY A 74 18.15 3.00 -23.88
N THR A 75 18.03 3.46 -22.63
CA THR A 75 19.07 3.32 -21.60
C THR A 75 18.72 2.26 -20.55
N ASP A 76 19.58 2.07 -19.57
CA ASP A 76 19.33 1.19 -18.41
C ASP A 76 18.46 1.83 -17.32
N LYS A 77 18.04 3.07 -17.51
CA LYS A 77 17.15 3.79 -16.60
C LYS A 77 15.91 4.28 -17.35
N PRO A 78 14.70 4.04 -16.82
CA PRO A 78 13.51 4.57 -17.43
C PRO A 78 13.50 6.10 -17.38
N GLU A 79 12.98 6.74 -18.43
CA GLU A 79 12.75 8.19 -18.45
C GLU A 79 11.68 8.62 -17.45
N ARG A 80 10.63 7.80 -17.33
CA ARG A 80 9.52 8.06 -16.42
C ARG A 80 8.89 6.76 -15.92
N VAL A 81 8.58 6.74 -14.62
CA VAL A 81 7.78 5.69 -14.00
C VAL A 81 6.65 6.34 -13.21
N LYS A 82 5.45 5.81 -13.35
CA LYS A 82 4.30 6.16 -12.51
C LYS A 82 3.66 4.88 -11.99
N VAL A 83 3.34 4.87 -10.71
CA VAL A 83 2.60 3.79 -10.08
C VAL A 83 1.35 4.38 -9.43
N ARG A 84 0.22 3.80 -9.76
CA ARG A 84 -1.05 4.07 -9.08
C ARG A 84 -1.37 2.85 -8.23
N ALA A 85 -1.09 2.96 -6.95
CA ALA A 85 -1.33 1.91 -5.99
C ALA A 85 -2.79 1.87 -5.54
N PRO A 86 -3.37 0.69 -5.28
CA PRO A 86 -4.78 0.56 -4.93
C PRO A 86 -5.14 1.22 -3.59
N THR A 87 -4.33 1.07 -2.57
CA THR A 87 -4.61 1.66 -1.24
C THR A 87 -4.73 3.18 -1.31
N LEU A 88 -3.83 3.86 -2.04
CA LEU A 88 -3.90 5.31 -2.20
C LEU A 88 -5.20 5.75 -2.90
N ALA A 89 -5.64 4.99 -3.90
CA ALA A 89 -6.90 5.27 -4.60
C ALA A 89 -8.14 5.05 -3.72
N ASN A 90 -8.10 4.03 -2.86
CA ASN A 90 -9.22 3.66 -1.98
C ASN A 90 -9.27 4.49 -0.69
N PHE A 91 -8.20 5.21 -0.35
CA PHE A 91 -8.10 5.90 0.94
C PHE A 91 -9.17 6.99 1.13
N SER A 92 -9.61 7.63 0.04
CA SER A 92 -10.68 8.62 0.08
C SER A 92 -12.04 8.05 0.50
N SER A 93 -12.27 6.75 0.32
CA SER A 93 -13.51 6.09 0.74
C SER A 93 -13.56 5.78 2.24
N VAL A 94 -12.40 5.76 2.92
CA VAL A 94 -12.32 5.43 4.36
C VAL A 94 -13.10 6.41 5.21
N SER A 95 -12.98 7.71 4.95
CA SER A 95 -13.74 8.73 5.67
C SER A 95 -15.24 8.52 5.53
N LYS A 96 -15.69 8.16 4.34
CA LYS A 96 -17.12 7.87 4.09
C LYS A 96 -17.59 6.60 4.81
N MET A 97 -16.74 5.58 4.88
CA MET A 97 -17.07 4.34 5.60
C MET A 97 -17.11 4.52 7.12
N LEU A 98 -16.55 5.60 7.65
CA LEU A 98 -16.52 5.90 9.09
C LEU A 98 -17.64 6.86 9.53
N GLU A 99 -18.35 7.47 8.60
CA GLU A 99 -19.49 8.31 8.93
C GLU A 99 -20.57 7.49 9.65
N ASP A 100 -21.13 8.05 10.69
CA ASP A 100 -22.19 7.45 11.53
C ASP A 100 -21.81 6.14 12.24
N GLY A 101 -20.51 5.76 12.21
CA GLY A 101 -19.97 4.59 12.90
C GLY A 101 -19.55 4.88 14.35
N TYR A 102 -19.30 3.82 15.11
CA TYR A 102 -18.72 3.95 16.45
C TYR A 102 -17.20 4.11 16.36
N LEU A 103 -16.61 4.84 17.31
CA LEU A 103 -15.15 4.98 17.40
C LEU A 103 -14.45 3.61 17.52
N ALA A 104 -15.10 2.63 18.14
CA ALA A 104 -14.59 1.26 18.26
C ALA A 104 -14.50 0.52 16.90
N ASP A 105 -15.26 0.94 15.91
CA ASP A 105 -15.26 0.32 14.57
C ASP A 105 -14.08 0.78 13.72
N LEU A 106 -13.49 1.94 14.04
CA LEU A 106 -12.38 2.55 13.29
C LEU A 106 -11.22 1.58 12.98
N PRO A 107 -10.67 0.81 13.93
CA PRO A 107 -9.59 -0.12 13.64
C PRO A 107 -10.00 -1.23 12.66
N ILE A 108 -11.23 -1.72 12.77
CA ILE A 108 -11.74 -2.81 11.93
C ILE A 108 -12.02 -2.31 10.52
N VAL A 109 -12.61 -1.13 10.38
CA VAL A 109 -12.88 -0.50 9.07
C VAL A 109 -11.56 -0.24 8.33
N ILE A 110 -10.56 0.33 9.02
CA ILE A 110 -9.22 0.56 8.43
C ILE A 110 -8.55 -0.77 8.08
N ALA A 111 -8.57 -1.75 8.96
CA ALA A 111 -7.99 -3.06 8.69
C ALA A 111 -8.67 -3.78 7.52
N ALA A 112 -9.99 -3.58 7.35
CA ALA A 112 -10.77 -4.23 6.29
C ALA A 112 -10.39 -3.77 4.88
N ILE A 113 -9.85 -2.57 4.69
CA ILE A 113 -9.32 -2.15 3.38
C ILE A 113 -7.93 -2.71 3.09
N ASP A 114 -7.32 -3.41 4.06
CA ASP A 114 -5.97 -3.97 3.97
C ASP A 114 -4.92 -2.92 3.56
N PRO A 115 -4.68 -1.86 4.38
CA PRO A 115 -3.85 -0.73 3.97
C PRO A 115 -2.39 -1.14 3.76
N CYS A 116 -1.82 -0.69 2.66
CA CYS A 116 -0.41 -0.86 2.35
C CYS A 116 0.32 0.46 2.57
N PHE A 117 1.14 0.55 3.61
CA PHE A 117 1.84 1.78 3.95
C PHE A 117 2.85 2.20 2.90
N SER A 118 3.55 1.26 2.25
CA SER A 118 4.45 1.57 1.13
C SER A 118 3.71 2.15 -0.09
N CYS A 119 2.43 1.81 -0.26
CA CYS A 119 1.57 2.36 -1.32
C CYS A 119 1.08 3.79 -1.01
N THR A 120 1.03 4.16 0.27
CA THR A 120 0.53 5.44 0.76
C THR A 120 1.62 6.32 1.37
N ASP A 121 2.86 5.84 1.39
CA ASP A 121 4.01 6.55 1.95
C ASP A 121 4.38 7.76 1.08
N ARG A 122 3.57 8.81 1.21
CA ARG A 122 3.75 10.08 0.54
C ARG A 122 3.46 11.20 1.52
N MET A 123 4.34 12.18 1.54
CA MET A 123 4.19 13.35 2.37
C MET A 123 4.31 14.60 1.50
N VAL A 124 3.38 15.51 1.70
CA VAL A 124 3.42 16.86 1.11
C VAL A 124 3.66 17.84 2.23
N ALA A 125 4.78 18.56 2.17
CA ALA A 125 5.05 19.64 3.10
C ALA A 125 4.28 20.90 2.68
N LEU A 126 3.44 21.39 3.58
CA LEU A 126 2.71 22.65 3.40
C LEU A 126 3.24 23.68 4.39
N ARG A 127 3.44 24.92 3.96
CA ARG A 127 3.69 26.06 4.82
C ARG A 127 2.68 27.14 4.46
N ASP A 128 1.94 27.61 5.45
CA ASP A 128 0.89 28.64 5.27
C ASP A 128 -0.17 28.26 4.20
N GLY A 129 -0.49 26.95 4.12
CA GLY A 129 -1.44 26.42 3.13
C GLY A 129 -0.91 26.32 1.70
N VAL A 130 0.34 26.67 1.46
CA VAL A 130 0.98 26.58 0.14
C VAL A 130 1.92 25.38 0.10
N THR A 131 1.83 24.60 -0.97
CA THR A 131 2.76 23.48 -1.19
C THR A 131 4.17 24.04 -1.35
N GLN A 132 5.03 23.77 -0.39
CA GLN A 132 6.46 24.06 -0.52
C GLN A 132 7.15 22.83 -1.07
N ASP A 133 7.86 23.04 -2.17
CA ASP A 133 8.80 22.13 -2.82
C ASP A 133 8.50 20.62 -2.65
N SER A 134 7.95 20.01 -3.67
CA SER A 134 7.55 18.61 -3.70
C SER A 134 8.75 17.65 -3.76
N ARG A 135 9.81 17.88 -2.98
CA ARG A 135 10.88 16.92 -2.85
C ARG A 135 10.43 15.73 -1.99
N SER A 136 10.74 14.55 -2.43
CA SER A 136 10.63 13.38 -1.60
C SER A 136 11.69 13.47 -0.49
N LEU A 137 11.25 13.33 0.76
CA LEU A 137 12.14 13.22 1.92
C LEU A 137 12.53 11.74 2.10
N THR A 138 13.79 11.51 2.48
CA THR A 138 14.21 10.18 2.90
C THR A 138 13.66 9.86 4.29
N TRP A 139 13.60 8.58 4.63
CA TRP A 139 13.21 8.15 5.98
C TRP A 139 14.08 8.78 7.06
N GLU A 140 15.39 8.91 6.82
CA GLU A 140 16.34 9.51 7.75
C GLU A 140 16.07 11.00 7.95
N GLU A 141 15.67 11.71 6.91
CA GLU A 141 15.30 13.14 7.00
C GLU A 141 14.03 13.32 7.81
N VAL A 142 12.99 12.52 7.53
CA VAL A 142 11.73 12.55 8.29
C VAL A 142 11.95 12.18 9.75
N SER A 143 12.75 11.16 10.02
CA SER A 143 13.10 10.74 11.38
C SER A 143 13.84 11.84 12.16
N ARG A 144 14.82 12.50 11.53
CA ARG A 144 15.52 13.64 12.13
C ARG A 144 14.58 14.82 12.44
N MET A 145 13.71 15.13 11.50
CA MET A 145 12.69 16.19 11.71
C MET A 145 11.77 15.84 12.88
N GLY A 146 11.30 14.60 12.96
CA GLY A 146 10.47 14.13 14.07
C GLY A 146 11.17 14.24 15.42
N VAL A 147 12.43 13.82 15.52
CA VAL A 147 13.24 13.92 16.75
C VAL A 147 13.43 15.40 17.14
N GLN A 148 13.74 16.26 16.20
CA GLN A 148 13.91 17.69 16.46
C GLN A 148 12.61 18.34 16.93
N TRP A 149 11.49 18.05 16.28
CA TRP A 149 10.16 18.54 16.65
C TRP A 149 9.79 18.16 18.10
N HIS A 150 10.10 16.93 18.53
CA HIS A 150 9.86 16.49 19.89
C HIS A 150 10.77 17.20 20.92
N LYS A 151 12.05 17.38 20.58
CA LYS A 151 13.00 18.11 21.44
C LYS A 151 12.56 19.57 21.68
N GLU A 152 12.13 20.27 20.62
CA GLU A 152 11.66 21.66 20.70
C GLU A 152 10.42 21.81 21.60
N ARG A 153 9.65 20.73 21.77
CA ARG A 153 8.45 20.67 22.63
C ARG A 153 8.70 20.05 24.00
N GLY A 154 9.96 19.80 24.34
CA GLY A 154 10.34 19.20 25.62
C GLY A 154 9.85 17.78 25.83
N LEU A 155 9.51 17.07 24.76
CA LEU A 155 9.08 15.66 24.83
C LEU A 155 10.30 14.75 24.86
N ASP A 156 10.41 13.96 25.95
CA ASP A 156 11.49 13.00 26.15
C ASP A 156 11.20 11.68 25.42
N LEU A 157 11.84 11.48 24.26
CA LEU A 157 11.71 10.27 23.46
C LEU A 157 12.38 9.04 24.10
N SER A 158 13.27 9.22 25.09
CA SER A 158 13.93 8.10 25.76
C SER A 158 12.97 7.21 26.56
N ARG A 159 11.78 7.74 26.87
CA ARG A 159 10.70 7.03 27.57
C ARG A 159 9.80 6.22 26.65
N ILE A 160 9.91 6.39 25.34
CA ILE A 160 9.12 5.63 24.37
C ILE A 160 9.87 4.32 24.09
N ARG A 161 9.51 3.25 24.82
CA ARG A 161 9.97 1.90 24.47
C ARG A 161 9.17 1.40 23.27
N ILE A 162 9.81 1.28 22.12
CA ILE A 162 9.28 0.51 21.00
C ILE A 162 9.44 -0.97 21.33
N PRO A 163 8.36 -1.76 21.50
CA PRO A 163 8.50 -3.19 21.74
C PRO A 163 9.25 -3.83 20.56
N GLY A 164 10.38 -4.46 20.84
CA GLY A 164 11.19 -5.15 19.82
C GLY A 164 12.39 -4.39 19.25
N GLY A 165 12.62 -3.15 19.66
CA GLY A 165 13.86 -2.45 19.34
C GLY A 165 15.02 -2.96 20.20
N THR A 166 15.99 -3.66 19.60
CA THR A 166 17.28 -3.93 20.23
C THR A 166 17.95 -2.58 20.46
N GLY A 167 18.08 -2.20 21.75
CA GLY A 167 18.80 -0.98 22.13
C GLY A 167 20.25 -1.04 21.63
N ALA A 168 20.65 -0.02 20.90
CA ALA A 168 22.02 0.39 20.72
C ALA A 168 22.21 1.75 21.38
#